data_d2f364e3dadb17c582cb4cf1a4363428
#
_entry.id   d2f364e3dadb17c582cb4cf1a4363428
#
_cell.length_a   1.000
_cell.length_b   1.000
_cell.length_c   1.000
_cell.angle_alpha   90.00
_cell.angle_beta   90.00
_cell.angle_gamma   90.00
#
_symmetry.space_group_name_H-M   'P 1'
#
loop_
_entity.id
_entity.type
_entity.pdbx_description
1 polymer ?
#
loop_
_entity_poly.entity_id
_entity_poly.type
_entity_poly.pdbx_seq_one_letter_code
_entity_poly.pdbx_strand_id
1 'polypeptide(L)'
;VFWFTADWINTVCKTMPELAGLETALRLSRRGVQFDAVTARKVAAFAPVFEQGTPADQLVMLIDVLRTLLDASDLTPLASDRFDAAIPDHDDASRLGRVLDLLHGSYFEPVSSAWIARNAGMSERTLRRFFQRHMGSTIQDYLMGLRLGRAASLLLSSDMPIYRVAEEAGFQNLSHFNRQFRRHRGMAPSSFRKSRFEGIPTPAATQTRHSKAR
;
A
#
# COMPACT_ATOMS: atom_id res chain seq x y z
N VAL A 1 1.05 -4.16 -4.72
CA VAL A 1 1.65 -3.02 -5.43
C VAL A 1 1.86 -1.92 -4.43
N PHE A 2 3.07 -1.36 -4.36
CA PHE A 2 3.40 -0.21 -3.52
C PHE A 2 3.41 1.04 -4.38
N TRP A 3 2.85 2.12 -3.87
CA TRP A 3 2.82 3.41 -4.53
C TRP A 3 3.40 4.48 -3.62
N PHE A 4 4.27 5.30 -4.16
CA PHE A 4 4.87 6.44 -3.46
C PHE A 4 4.71 7.69 -4.30
N THR A 5 4.42 8.81 -3.65
CA THR A 5 4.52 10.10 -4.32
C THR A 5 5.99 10.51 -4.45
N ALA A 6 6.32 11.27 -5.47
CA ALA A 6 7.67 11.82 -5.63
C ALA A 6 8.07 12.67 -4.40
N ASP A 7 7.14 13.44 -3.84
CA ASP A 7 7.36 14.27 -2.67
C ASP A 7 7.65 13.46 -1.42
N TRP A 8 6.96 12.31 -1.24
CA TRP A 8 7.26 11.40 -0.13
C TRP A 8 8.68 10.86 -0.24
N ILE A 9 9.08 10.37 -1.40
CA ILE A 9 10.45 9.89 -1.64
C ILE A 9 11.49 10.99 -1.41
N ASN A 10 11.26 12.20 -1.95
CA ASN A 10 12.14 13.33 -1.75
C ASN A 10 12.30 13.67 -0.25
N THR A 11 11.20 13.60 0.51
CA THR A 11 11.22 13.82 1.97
C THR A 11 12.01 12.72 2.68
N VAL A 12 11.79 11.45 2.32
CA VAL A 12 12.53 10.30 2.89
C VAL A 12 14.03 10.43 2.59
N CYS A 13 14.41 10.72 1.34
CA CYS A 13 15.82 10.87 0.96
C CYS A 13 16.50 12.06 1.66
N LYS A 14 15.76 13.14 1.93
CA LYS A 14 16.29 14.30 2.69
C LYS A 14 16.47 14.00 4.17
N THR A 15 15.58 13.20 4.76
CA THR A 15 15.60 12.88 6.20
C THR A 15 16.49 11.68 6.53
N MET A 16 16.70 10.79 5.56
CA MET A 16 17.48 9.55 5.69
C MET A 16 18.52 9.51 4.57
N PRO A 17 19.74 10.07 4.79
CA PRO A 17 20.81 10.09 3.78
C PRO A 17 21.20 8.71 3.27
N GLU A 18 21.00 7.67 4.08
CA GLU A 18 21.25 6.27 3.74
C GLU A 18 20.37 5.78 2.58
N LEU A 19 19.23 6.43 2.36
CA LEU A 19 18.29 6.13 1.28
C LEU A 19 18.44 7.07 0.06
N ALA A 20 19.46 7.93 0.03
CA ALA A 20 19.69 8.87 -1.09
C ALA A 20 19.82 8.17 -2.46
N GLY A 21 20.30 6.92 -2.47
CA GLY A 21 20.34 6.09 -3.69
C GLY A 21 18.97 5.80 -4.33
N LEU A 22 17.86 5.96 -3.58
CA LEU A 22 16.50 5.76 -4.10
C LEU A 22 16.17 6.71 -5.24
N GLU A 23 16.63 7.94 -5.23
CA GLU A 23 16.41 8.89 -6.32
C GLU A 23 17.01 8.38 -7.64
N THR A 24 18.18 7.77 -7.57
CA THR A 24 18.86 7.19 -8.75
C THR A 24 18.15 5.93 -9.22
N ALA A 25 17.77 5.03 -8.29
CA ALA A 25 17.00 3.82 -8.61
C ALA A 25 15.64 4.16 -9.23
N LEU A 26 14.96 5.19 -8.73
CA LEU A 26 13.67 5.67 -9.28
C LEU A 26 13.83 6.31 -10.65
N ARG A 27 14.93 7.00 -10.94
CA ARG A 27 15.22 7.46 -12.30
C ARG A 27 15.39 6.32 -13.28
N LEU A 28 16.12 5.28 -12.88
CA LEU A 28 16.29 4.07 -13.69
C LEU A 28 14.95 3.33 -13.87
N SER A 29 14.12 3.30 -12.83
CA SER A 29 12.81 2.63 -12.86
C SER A 29 11.80 3.27 -13.84
N ARG A 30 12.03 4.49 -14.31
CA ARG A 30 11.22 5.11 -15.37
C ARG A 30 11.17 4.28 -16.65
N ARG A 31 12.19 3.49 -16.92
CA ARG A 31 12.28 2.59 -18.08
C ARG A 31 11.75 1.18 -17.80
N GLY A 32 11.14 0.98 -16.62
CA GLY A 32 10.96 -0.33 -16.07
C GLY A 32 12.31 -0.97 -15.75
N VAL A 33 12.40 -1.63 -14.61
CA VAL A 33 13.61 -2.33 -14.20
C VAL A 33 13.27 -3.78 -13.92
N GLN A 34 14.00 -4.66 -14.55
CA GLN A 34 13.97 -6.07 -14.21
C GLN A 34 15.03 -6.34 -13.13
N PHE A 35 14.58 -6.89 -12.03
CA PHE A 35 15.46 -7.38 -10.97
C PHE A 35 15.82 -8.84 -11.24
N ASP A 36 16.99 -9.24 -10.78
CA ASP A 36 17.39 -10.65 -10.80
C ASP A 36 16.45 -11.52 -9.95
N ALA A 37 16.48 -12.84 -10.20
CA ALA A 37 15.59 -13.79 -9.51
C ALA A 37 15.86 -13.89 -8.00
N VAL A 38 17.03 -13.50 -7.51
CA VAL A 38 17.37 -13.52 -6.07
C VAL A 38 16.70 -12.34 -5.39
N THR A 39 16.86 -11.14 -5.95
CA THR A 39 16.20 -9.91 -5.48
C THR A 39 14.68 -10.05 -5.51
N ALA A 40 14.12 -10.56 -6.62
CA ALA A 40 12.68 -10.79 -6.74
C ALA A 40 12.15 -11.75 -5.66
N ARG A 41 12.87 -12.83 -5.34
CA ARG A 41 12.49 -13.76 -4.26
C ARG A 41 12.58 -13.13 -2.88
N LYS A 42 13.60 -12.32 -2.61
CA LYS A 42 13.73 -11.59 -1.33
C LYS A 42 12.53 -10.65 -1.14
N VAL A 43 12.17 -9.89 -2.17
CA VAL A 43 11.02 -8.98 -2.11
C VAL A 43 9.70 -9.76 -1.96
N ALA A 44 9.52 -10.87 -2.67
CA ALA A 44 8.34 -11.71 -2.55
C ALA A 44 8.16 -12.32 -1.14
N ALA A 45 9.26 -12.59 -0.44
CA ALA A 45 9.22 -13.10 0.94
C ALA A 45 8.59 -12.13 1.96
N PHE A 46 8.50 -10.84 1.63
CA PHE A 46 7.85 -9.84 2.48
C PHE A 46 6.32 -9.81 2.33
N ALA A 47 5.75 -10.47 1.32
CA ALA A 47 4.31 -10.43 1.06
C ALA A 47 3.43 -10.83 2.27
N PRO A 48 3.74 -11.89 3.05
CA PRO A 48 2.95 -12.26 4.23
C PRO A 48 2.94 -11.17 5.31
N VAL A 49 4.07 -10.49 5.53
CA VAL A 49 4.16 -9.40 6.50
C VAL A 49 3.32 -8.21 6.08
N PHE A 50 3.28 -7.93 4.76
CA PHE A 50 2.44 -6.87 4.23
C PHE A 50 0.95 -7.15 4.40
N GLU A 51 0.52 -8.41 4.26
CA GLU A 51 -0.89 -8.81 4.36
C GLU A 51 -1.36 -8.93 5.81
N GLN A 52 -0.51 -9.39 6.73
CA GLN A 52 -0.89 -9.80 8.07
C GLN A 52 -0.17 -9.02 9.18
N GLY A 53 0.87 -8.25 8.85
CA GLY A 53 1.66 -7.50 9.82
C GLY A 53 0.93 -6.29 10.39
N THR A 54 1.38 -5.83 11.56
CA THR A 54 0.96 -4.55 12.13
C THR A 54 1.42 -3.37 11.26
N PRO A 55 0.87 -2.16 11.41
CA PRO A 55 1.37 -0.97 10.71
C PRO A 55 2.87 -0.71 10.93
N ALA A 56 3.39 -1.04 12.11
CA ALA A 56 4.82 -0.92 12.41
C ALA A 56 5.64 -1.96 11.61
N ASP A 57 5.18 -3.22 11.57
CA ASP A 57 5.83 -4.28 10.77
C ASP A 57 5.82 -3.94 9.28
N GLN A 58 4.71 -3.37 8.79
CA GLN A 58 4.58 -2.93 7.40
C GLN A 58 5.55 -1.80 7.07
N LEU A 59 5.80 -0.86 8.01
CA LEU A 59 6.77 0.22 7.84
C LEU A 59 8.21 -0.33 7.79
N VAL A 60 8.58 -1.20 8.73
CA VAL A 60 9.91 -1.83 8.75
C VAL A 60 10.12 -2.64 7.47
N MET A 61 9.14 -3.44 7.09
CA MET A 61 9.18 -4.20 5.84
C MET A 61 9.36 -3.28 4.62
N LEU A 62 8.66 -2.14 4.57
CA LEU A 62 8.80 -1.19 3.47
C LEU A 62 10.24 -0.68 3.36
N ILE A 63 10.87 -0.34 4.48
CA ILE A 63 12.28 0.08 4.51
C ILE A 63 13.19 -1.06 4.03
N ASP A 64 12.93 -2.29 4.45
CA ASP A 64 13.71 -3.46 4.02
C ASP A 64 13.53 -3.76 2.52
N VAL A 65 12.33 -3.61 1.98
CA VAL A 65 12.08 -3.71 0.54
C VAL A 65 12.88 -2.64 -0.20
N LEU A 66 12.81 -1.39 0.22
CA LEU A 66 13.54 -0.29 -0.41
C LEU A 66 15.05 -0.54 -0.37
N ARG A 67 15.58 -0.96 0.76
CA ARG A 67 16.99 -1.35 0.91
C ARG A 67 17.36 -2.49 -0.03
N THR A 68 16.55 -3.55 -0.07
CA THR A 68 16.77 -4.71 -0.95
C THR A 68 16.81 -4.31 -2.43
N LEU A 69 15.97 -3.35 -2.83
CA LEU A 69 15.96 -2.82 -4.20
C LEU A 69 17.16 -1.92 -4.49
N LEU A 70 17.68 -1.21 -3.49
CA LEU A 70 18.89 -0.39 -3.61
C LEU A 70 20.17 -1.25 -3.71
N ASP A 71 20.21 -2.34 -2.95
CA ASP A 71 21.34 -3.28 -2.92
C ASP A 71 21.39 -4.18 -4.17
N ALA A 72 20.37 -4.12 -5.04
CA ALA A 72 20.34 -4.91 -6.26
C ALA A 72 21.41 -4.42 -7.25
N SER A 73 22.40 -5.26 -7.51
CA SER A 73 23.54 -4.95 -8.39
C SER A 73 23.22 -5.04 -9.87
N ASP A 74 22.23 -5.86 -10.25
CA ASP A 74 21.87 -6.15 -11.65
C ASP A 74 20.49 -5.56 -11.99
N LEU A 75 20.48 -4.24 -12.22
CA LEU A 75 19.31 -3.53 -12.72
C LEU A 75 19.32 -3.53 -14.24
N THR A 76 18.52 -4.37 -14.87
CA THR A 76 18.38 -4.38 -16.33
C THR A 76 17.19 -3.51 -16.74
N PRO A 77 17.40 -2.39 -17.46
CA PRO A 77 16.29 -1.62 -18.01
C PRO A 77 15.47 -2.46 -19.00
N LEU A 78 14.14 -2.47 -18.82
CA LEU A 78 13.23 -3.20 -19.71
C LEU A 78 13.00 -2.51 -21.05
N ALA A 79 13.23 -1.20 -21.10
CA ALA A 79 13.05 -0.41 -22.31
C ALA A 79 14.33 0.30 -22.73
N SER A 80 14.51 0.43 -24.06
CA SER A 80 15.63 1.16 -24.67
C SER A 80 15.48 2.69 -24.45
N ASP A 81 16.57 3.45 -24.67
CA ASP A 81 16.59 4.92 -24.57
C ASP A 81 15.53 5.61 -25.42
N ARG A 82 15.07 4.98 -26.51
CA ARG A 82 13.97 5.47 -27.34
C ARG A 82 12.60 5.42 -26.62
N PHE A 83 12.47 4.62 -25.55
CA PHE A 83 11.23 4.54 -24.78
C PHE A 83 11.11 5.70 -23.78
N ASP A 84 12.19 6.37 -23.44
CA ASP A 84 12.17 7.60 -22.63
C ASP A 84 11.36 8.73 -23.30
N ALA A 85 11.29 8.72 -24.64
CA ALA A 85 10.47 9.67 -25.41
C ALA A 85 8.98 9.32 -25.45
N ALA A 86 8.61 8.10 -25.06
CA ALA A 86 7.22 7.60 -25.02
C ALA A 86 6.71 7.39 -23.58
N ILE A 87 7.51 7.74 -22.57
CA ILE A 87 7.05 7.75 -21.18
C ILE A 87 5.99 8.84 -21.07
N PRO A 88 4.85 8.54 -20.39
CA PRO A 88 3.84 9.54 -20.17
C PRO A 88 4.50 10.81 -19.66
N ASP A 89 4.27 11.86 -20.38
CA ASP A 89 4.62 13.24 -20.15
C ASP A 89 4.83 13.50 -18.66
N HIS A 90 5.81 14.29 -18.31
CA HIS A 90 5.99 14.85 -16.94
C HIS A 90 4.64 15.30 -16.36
N ASP A 91 3.72 15.62 -17.25
CA ASP A 91 2.33 15.96 -16.99
C ASP A 91 1.49 14.77 -16.50
N ASP A 92 1.67 13.53 -17.00
CA ASP A 92 0.90 12.35 -16.55
C ASP A 92 1.31 11.92 -15.13
N ALA A 93 2.58 11.96 -14.77
CA ALA A 93 3.04 11.68 -13.40
C ALA A 93 2.54 12.76 -12.44
N SER A 94 2.62 14.03 -12.82
CA SER A 94 2.08 15.17 -12.07
C SER A 94 0.55 15.10 -11.96
N ARG A 95 -0.15 14.69 -13.02
CA ARG A 95 -1.61 14.48 -13.00
C ARG A 95 -2.00 13.34 -12.09
N LEU A 96 -1.27 12.23 -12.12
CA LEU A 96 -1.51 11.11 -11.22
C LEU A 96 -1.30 11.52 -9.77
N GLY A 97 -0.21 12.24 -9.49
CA GLY A 97 0.06 12.82 -8.15
C GLY A 97 -1.13 13.64 -7.67
N ARG A 98 -1.62 14.59 -8.46
CA ARG A 98 -2.80 15.41 -8.12
C ARG A 98 -4.05 14.56 -7.85
N VAL A 99 -4.30 13.53 -8.66
CA VAL A 99 -5.45 12.63 -8.44
C VAL A 99 -5.29 11.87 -7.13
N LEU A 100 -4.11 11.36 -6.83
CA LEU A 100 -3.82 10.65 -5.58
C LEU A 100 -3.94 11.58 -4.37
N ASP A 101 -3.42 12.82 -4.46
CA ASP A 101 -3.54 13.81 -3.39
C ASP A 101 -5.00 14.16 -3.10
N LEU A 102 -5.84 14.33 -4.14
CA LEU A 102 -7.28 14.53 -3.98
C LEU A 102 -7.95 13.32 -3.29
N LEU A 103 -7.57 12.09 -3.66
CA LEU A 103 -8.12 10.89 -3.05
C LEU A 103 -7.69 10.74 -1.59
N HIS A 104 -6.42 10.99 -1.30
CA HIS A 104 -5.87 10.91 0.06
C HIS A 104 -6.38 12.02 0.98
N GLY A 105 -6.62 13.21 0.43
CA GLY A 105 -7.16 14.33 1.19
C GLY A 105 -8.65 14.24 1.48
N SER A 106 -9.40 13.40 0.73
CA SER A 106 -10.87 13.37 0.80
C SER A 106 -11.50 11.98 0.93
N TYR A 107 -10.73 10.90 1.15
CA TYR A 107 -11.28 9.53 1.19
C TYR A 107 -12.33 9.31 2.29
N PHE A 108 -12.30 10.09 3.35
CA PHE A 108 -13.25 10.05 4.48
C PHE A 108 -14.59 10.72 4.15
N GLU A 109 -14.67 11.49 3.07
CA GLU A 109 -15.87 12.15 2.60
C GLU A 109 -16.54 11.36 1.45
N PRO A 110 -17.83 11.65 1.15
CA PRO A 110 -18.49 11.11 -0.02
C PRO A 110 -17.95 11.77 -1.30
N VAL A 111 -16.88 11.21 -1.87
CA VAL A 111 -16.24 11.73 -3.08
C VAL A 111 -16.84 11.09 -4.32
N SER A 112 -17.29 11.92 -5.28
CA SER A 112 -17.75 11.47 -6.60
C SER A 112 -16.63 11.48 -7.64
N SER A 113 -16.67 10.54 -8.59
CA SER A 113 -15.74 10.54 -9.73
C SER A 113 -15.79 11.85 -10.52
N ALA A 114 -16.97 12.49 -10.61
CA ALA A 114 -17.17 13.79 -11.25
C ALA A 114 -16.39 14.90 -10.55
N TRP A 115 -16.40 14.92 -9.22
CA TRP A 115 -15.66 15.90 -8.43
C TRP A 115 -14.15 15.72 -8.61
N ILE A 116 -13.65 14.49 -8.53
CA ILE A 116 -12.22 14.19 -8.75
C ILE A 116 -11.79 14.60 -10.15
N ALA A 117 -12.57 14.22 -11.16
CA ALA A 117 -12.28 14.53 -12.56
C ALA A 117 -12.16 16.03 -12.79
N ARG A 118 -13.11 16.80 -12.26
CA ARG A 118 -13.14 18.27 -12.38
C ARG A 118 -11.90 18.90 -11.73
N ASN A 119 -11.56 18.49 -10.52
CA ASN A 119 -10.40 19.02 -9.80
C ASN A 119 -9.05 18.55 -10.39
N ALA A 120 -9.03 17.42 -11.08
CA ALA A 120 -7.87 16.94 -11.84
C ALA A 120 -7.77 17.49 -13.27
N GLY A 121 -8.73 18.34 -13.69
CA GLY A 121 -8.77 18.90 -15.05
C GLY A 121 -9.07 17.88 -16.14
N MET A 122 -9.89 16.87 -15.83
CA MET A 122 -10.22 15.75 -16.74
C MET A 122 -11.73 15.55 -16.86
N SER A 123 -12.16 14.89 -17.95
CA SER A 123 -13.50 14.27 -17.99
C SER A 123 -13.51 12.99 -17.14
N GLU A 124 -14.68 12.57 -16.63
CA GLU A 124 -14.79 11.30 -15.87
C GLU A 124 -14.34 10.08 -16.69
N ARG A 125 -14.63 10.07 -17.98
CA ARG A 125 -14.19 9.01 -18.91
C ARG A 125 -12.67 8.98 -19.02
N THR A 126 -12.04 10.14 -19.15
CA THR A 126 -10.58 10.29 -19.21
C THR A 126 -9.96 9.85 -17.88
N LEU A 127 -10.47 10.34 -16.75
CA LEU A 127 -10.01 9.99 -15.42
C LEU A 127 -10.07 8.47 -15.18
N ARG A 128 -11.18 7.82 -15.52
CA ARG A 128 -11.33 6.37 -15.34
C ARG A 128 -10.28 5.58 -16.12
N ARG A 129 -10.10 5.90 -17.42
CA ARG A 129 -9.09 5.24 -18.27
C ARG A 129 -7.68 5.52 -17.78
N PHE A 130 -7.39 6.77 -17.43
CA PHE A 130 -6.12 7.22 -16.92
C PHE A 130 -5.76 6.48 -15.63
N PHE A 131 -6.65 6.50 -14.64
CA PHE A 131 -6.43 5.86 -13.36
C PHE A 131 -6.27 4.34 -13.51
N GLN A 132 -7.14 3.67 -14.27
CA GLN A 132 -7.03 2.24 -14.55
C GLN A 132 -5.70 1.88 -15.23
N ARG A 133 -5.24 2.71 -16.16
CA ARG A 133 -3.97 2.49 -16.86
C ARG A 133 -2.77 2.58 -15.94
N HIS A 134 -2.75 3.57 -15.03
CA HIS A 134 -1.60 3.84 -14.17
C HIS A 134 -1.64 3.06 -12.86
N MET A 135 -2.82 2.77 -12.32
CA MET A 135 -3.00 2.14 -11.01
C MET A 135 -3.44 0.66 -11.09
N GLY A 136 -3.80 0.15 -12.26
CA GLY A 136 -4.31 -1.21 -12.43
C GLY A 136 -5.64 -1.50 -11.73
N SER A 137 -6.28 -0.49 -11.12
CA SER A 137 -7.49 -0.61 -10.31
C SER A 137 -8.46 0.53 -10.58
N THR A 138 -9.72 0.38 -10.18
CA THR A 138 -10.68 1.50 -10.26
C THR A 138 -10.44 2.49 -9.11
N ILE A 139 -10.89 3.74 -9.28
CA ILE A 139 -10.88 4.76 -8.22
C ILE A 139 -11.67 4.29 -7.00
N GLN A 140 -12.80 3.62 -7.20
CA GLN A 140 -13.63 3.09 -6.13
C GLN A 140 -12.92 2.01 -5.33
N ASP A 141 -12.22 1.08 -6.00
CA ASP A 141 -11.43 0.05 -5.32
C ASP A 141 -10.28 0.67 -4.53
N TYR A 142 -9.62 1.67 -5.11
CA TYR A 142 -8.56 2.40 -4.44
C TYR A 142 -9.06 3.13 -3.19
N LEU A 143 -10.15 3.90 -3.30
CA LEU A 143 -10.80 4.56 -2.16
C LEU A 143 -11.23 3.56 -1.09
N MET A 144 -11.78 2.41 -1.50
CA MET A 144 -12.14 1.33 -0.59
C MET A 144 -10.92 0.84 0.18
N GLY A 145 -9.79 0.64 -0.51
CA GLY A 145 -8.52 0.26 0.12
C GLY A 145 -8.06 1.27 1.17
N LEU A 146 -8.10 2.58 0.85
CA LEU A 146 -7.73 3.65 1.79
C LEU A 146 -8.63 3.64 3.04
N ARG A 147 -9.94 3.57 2.84
CA ARG A 147 -10.92 3.51 3.95
C ARG A 147 -10.72 2.30 4.84
N LEU A 148 -10.54 1.13 4.25
CA LEU A 148 -10.31 -0.11 5.01
C LEU A 148 -8.95 -0.10 5.72
N GLY A 149 -7.91 0.49 5.12
CA GLY A 149 -6.62 0.72 5.76
C GLY A 149 -6.75 1.63 6.99
N ARG A 150 -7.46 2.76 6.85
CA ARG A 150 -7.74 3.66 7.98
C ARG A 150 -8.54 2.97 9.09
N ALA A 151 -9.59 2.22 8.72
CA ALA A 151 -10.38 1.47 9.69
C ALA A 151 -9.53 0.43 10.44
N ALA A 152 -8.67 -0.32 9.74
CA ALA A 152 -7.76 -1.28 10.36
C ALA A 152 -6.81 -0.59 11.35
N SER A 153 -6.22 0.55 10.97
CA SER A 153 -5.38 1.35 11.87
C SER A 153 -6.13 1.76 13.13
N LEU A 154 -7.35 2.33 13.00
CA LEU A 154 -8.16 2.73 14.15
C LEU A 154 -8.56 1.56 15.04
N LEU A 155 -8.88 0.40 14.48
CA LEU A 155 -9.21 -0.81 15.22
C LEU A 155 -8.03 -1.30 16.08
N LEU A 156 -6.80 -1.15 15.60
CA LEU A 156 -5.59 -1.57 16.28
C LEU A 156 -5.09 -0.52 17.28
N SER A 157 -5.29 0.76 17.02
CA SER A 157 -4.73 1.86 17.82
C SER A 157 -5.69 2.48 18.82
N SER A 158 -7.00 2.13 18.80
CA SER A 158 -8.00 2.74 19.67
C SER A 158 -9.08 1.75 20.13
N ASP A 159 -9.77 2.10 21.22
CA ASP A 159 -10.94 1.38 21.71
C ASP A 159 -12.27 2.00 21.21
N MET A 160 -12.18 2.83 20.19
CA MET A 160 -13.32 3.49 19.55
C MET A 160 -14.40 2.46 19.15
N PRO A 161 -15.69 2.71 19.40
CA PRO A 161 -16.77 1.82 18.96
C PRO A 161 -16.70 1.52 17.45
N ILE A 162 -17.05 0.31 17.03
CA ILE A 162 -16.93 -0.13 15.63
C ILE A 162 -17.66 0.81 14.66
N TYR A 163 -18.85 1.32 15.07
CA TYR A 163 -19.61 2.25 14.25
C TYR A 163 -18.85 3.57 14.02
N ARG A 164 -18.18 4.08 15.06
CA ARG A 164 -17.37 5.30 14.96
C ARG A 164 -16.13 5.07 14.09
N VAL A 165 -15.50 3.90 14.20
CA VAL A 165 -14.40 3.51 13.28
C VAL A 165 -14.87 3.52 11.83
N ALA A 166 -16.08 3.01 11.56
CA ALA A 166 -16.63 3.04 10.21
C ALA A 166 -16.87 4.48 9.71
N GLU A 167 -17.44 5.35 10.54
CA GLU A 167 -17.66 6.77 10.22
C GLU A 167 -16.35 7.51 9.95
N GLU A 168 -15.36 7.40 10.85
CA GLU A 168 -14.04 8.03 10.74
C GLU A 168 -13.21 7.51 9.53
N ALA A 169 -13.52 6.30 9.10
CA ALA A 169 -12.94 5.72 7.89
C ALA A 169 -13.72 6.10 6.61
N GLY A 170 -14.78 6.90 6.69
CA GLY A 170 -15.55 7.38 5.54
C GLY A 170 -16.67 6.44 5.07
N PHE A 171 -17.12 5.50 5.92
CA PHE A 171 -18.27 4.66 5.61
C PHE A 171 -19.54 5.25 6.18
N GLN A 172 -20.53 5.48 5.31
CA GLN A 172 -21.84 5.99 5.71
C GLN A 172 -22.79 4.91 6.23
N ASN A 173 -22.44 3.63 6.06
CA ASN A 173 -23.29 2.51 6.43
C ASN A 173 -22.46 1.40 7.07
N LEU A 174 -22.78 1.10 8.34
CA LEU A 174 -22.08 0.09 9.14
C LEU A 174 -22.18 -1.32 8.55
N SER A 175 -23.32 -1.68 7.97
CA SER A 175 -23.50 -3.00 7.35
C SER A 175 -22.64 -3.15 6.10
N HIS A 176 -22.53 -2.08 5.30
CA HIS A 176 -21.62 -2.03 4.16
C HIS A 176 -20.16 -2.13 4.60
N PHE A 177 -19.76 -1.36 5.63
CA PHE A 177 -18.44 -1.45 6.23
C PHE A 177 -18.10 -2.88 6.66
N ASN A 178 -18.93 -3.51 7.50
CA ASN A 178 -18.70 -4.85 8.02
C ASN A 178 -18.52 -5.88 6.90
N ARG A 179 -19.34 -5.81 5.85
CA ARG A 179 -19.26 -6.70 4.68
C ARG A 179 -17.94 -6.49 3.92
N GLN A 180 -17.56 -5.24 3.63
CA GLN A 180 -16.33 -4.92 2.90
C GLN A 180 -15.09 -5.27 3.72
N PHE A 181 -15.09 -4.95 5.01
CA PHE A 181 -13.98 -5.27 5.90
C PHE A 181 -13.74 -6.79 5.97
N ARG A 182 -14.82 -7.59 6.16
CA ARG A 182 -14.71 -9.05 6.16
C ARG A 182 -14.22 -9.58 4.82
N ARG A 183 -14.70 -9.03 3.70
CA ARG A 183 -14.29 -9.44 2.36
C ARG A 183 -12.78 -9.21 2.13
N HIS A 184 -12.25 -8.07 2.59
CA HIS A 184 -10.87 -7.69 2.34
C HIS A 184 -9.87 -8.20 3.39
N ARG A 185 -10.31 -8.41 4.64
CA ARG A 185 -9.45 -8.85 5.75
C ARG A 185 -9.72 -10.28 6.21
N GLY A 186 -10.65 -11.00 5.59
CA GLY A 186 -11.01 -12.37 5.94
C GLY A 186 -11.78 -12.51 7.24
N MET A 187 -11.88 -11.46 8.07
CA MET A 187 -12.53 -11.51 9.39
C MET A 187 -13.34 -10.25 9.70
N ALA A 188 -14.23 -10.33 10.69
CA ALA A 188 -15.03 -9.21 11.13
C ALA A 188 -14.17 -8.14 11.84
N PRO A 189 -14.55 -6.84 11.81
CA PRO A 189 -13.82 -5.76 12.49
C PRO A 189 -13.61 -6.02 13.99
N SER A 190 -14.60 -6.60 14.68
CA SER A 190 -14.50 -6.94 16.09
C SER A 190 -13.47 -8.03 16.38
N SER A 191 -13.38 -9.04 15.52
CA SER A 191 -12.36 -10.10 15.60
C SER A 191 -10.98 -9.53 15.29
N PHE A 192 -10.88 -8.66 14.29
CA PHE A 192 -9.64 -7.98 13.94
C PHE A 192 -9.10 -7.11 15.08
N ARG A 193 -9.97 -6.43 15.83
CA ARG A 193 -9.57 -5.69 17.02
C ARG A 193 -9.02 -6.60 18.11
N LYS A 194 -9.63 -7.77 18.31
CA LYS A 194 -9.16 -8.72 19.33
C LYS A 194 -7.76 -9.24 19.03
N SER A 195 -7.39 -9.42 17.75
CA SER A 195 -6.06 -9.86 17.36
C SER A 195 -4.94 -8.90 17.78
N ARG A 196 -5.27 -7.63 18.13
CA ARG A 196 -4.33 -6.70 18.77
C ARG A 196 -3.71 -7.23 20.06
N PHE A 197 -4.47 -8.03 20.82
CA PHE A 197 -4.07 -8.58 22.12
C PHE A 197 -3.56 -10.02 22.04
N GLU A 198 -3.83 -10.71 20.93
CA GLU A 198 -3.27 -12.01 20.64
C GLU A 198 -1.87 -11.82 20.05
N GLY A 199 -0.98 -11.20 20.85
CA GLY A 199 0.41 -11.00 20.47
C GLY A 199 1.08 -12.35 20.22
N ILE A 200 1.76 -12.48 19.07
CA ILE A 200 2.75 -13.51 18.69
C ILE A 200 2.45 -14.88 19.30
N PRO A 201 2.01 -15.88 18.54
CA PRO A 201 1.89 -17.22 19.08
C PRO A 201 3.24 -17.64 19.64
N THR A 202 3.31 -17.74 20.96
CA THR A 202 4.42 -18.39 21.65
C THR A 202 4.55 -19.77 21.01
N PRO A 203 5.72 -20.14 20.45
CA PRO A 203 5.88 -21.47 19.88
C PRO A 203 5.52 -22.47 20.97
N ALA A 204 4.53 -23.32 20.66
CA ALA A 204 4.03 -24.35 21.57
C ALA A 204 5.22 -25.09 22.16
N ALA A 205 5.36 -25.01 23.49
CA ALA A 205 6.35 -25.77 24.24
C ALA A 205 6.24 -27.23 23.81
N THR A 206 7.28 -27.74 23.19
CA THR A 206 7.41 -29.14 22.81
C THR A 206 7.21 -29.97 24.07
N GLN A 207 6.04 -30.54 24.21
CA GLN A 207 5.80 -31.54 25.26
C GLN A 207 6.65 -32.76 24.97
N THR A 208 7.78 -32.83 25.64
CA THR A 208 8.63 -34.02 25.72
C THR A 208 7.82 -35.11 26.39
N ARG A 209 7.24 -35.99 25.60
CA ARG A 209 6.64 -37.24 26.11
C ARG A 209 7.75 -38.09 26.70
N HIS A 210 7.87 -38.06 28.00
CA HIS A 210 8.62 -39.08 28.73
C HIS A 210 7.85 -40.41 28.56
N SER A 211 8.32 -41.23 27.65
CA SER A 211 7.93 -42.63 27.58
C SER A 211 8.52 -43.34 28.79
N LYS A 212 7.69 -43.69 29.76
CA LYS A 212 8.06 -44.68 30.79
C LYS A 212 8.06 -46.06 30.14
N ALA A 213 9.22 -46.58 29.86
CA ALA A 213 9.40 -48.02 29.61
C ALA A 213 9.35 -48.77 30.93
N ARG A 214 8.54 -49.77 30.98
CA ARG A 214 8.64 -50.92 31.88
C ARG A 214 9.47 -51.98 31.18
#